data_0c76e9b73514581b4cd895a7ef9a46ce
#
_entry.id   0c76e9b73514581b4cd895a7ef9a46ce
#
_cell.length_a   1.000
_cell.length_b   1.000
_cell.length_c   1.000
_cell.angle_alpha   90.00
_cell.angle_beta   90.00
_cell.angle_gamma   90.00
#
_symmetry.space_group_name_H-M   'P 1'
#
loop_
_entity.id
_entity.type
_entity.pdbx_description
1 polymer ?
#
loop_
_entity_poly.entity_id
_entity_poly.type
_entity_poly.pdbx_seq_one_letter_code
_entity_poly.pdbx_strand_id
1 'polypeptide(L)'
;SAHVILPAVESGEMNLTSMYGERRLRFVEKYMDGPGQAMPDCLIAARLANALERVLTEEGRTDYAAQFSGYDRQTEEDAFMDGYNKGNPEVTYERLRAMGNNGVLEPVVGYEDGKLVGTERLYSNGTFGTGDGKARFCAAGWRGWQADGKEAEQKKFQFWINNGRANIFWQNQFLDQDNDFIQDRFPFPFIEMNPADMAELGAGPGDLLELYNENGATQAMAYPTPTARRGETLMVFGSPSGSQGNIINPGVNELVLPDYKHTWANIRKVAGAPESARHISFKSKDYTT
;
A
#
# COMPACT_ATOMS: atom_id res chain seq x y z
N SER A 1 7.70 10.52 17.29
CA SER A 1 9.07 10.02 17.51
C SER A 1 9.03 8.54 17.84
N ALA A 2 9.80 7.72 17.15
CA ALA A 2 9.94 6.30 17.48
C ALA A 2 10.91 6.12 18.67
N HIS A 3 10.62 5.18 19.58
CA HIS A 3 11.52 4.79 20.66
C HIS A 3 12.53 3.73 20.21
N VAL A 4 12.17 2.94 19.21
CA VAL A 4 13.01 1.90 18.60
C VAL A 4 12.89 2.00 17.09
N ILE A 5 14.02 1.92 16.40
CA ILE A 5 14.10 1.87 14.94
C ILE A 5 14.75 0.56 14.57
N LEU A 6 14.08 -0.23 13.73
CA LEU A 6 14.56 -1.50 13.21
C LEU A 6 14.86 -1.29 11.71
N PRO A 7 16.14 -1.21 11.32
CA PRO A 7 16.51 -0.96 9.93
C PRO A 7 16.16 -2.16 9.05
N ALA A 8 15.45 -1.91 7.97
CA ALA A 8 15.10 -2.91 6.96
C ALA A 8 15.96 -2.75 5.71
N VAL A 9 16.12 -3.83 4.97
CA VAL A 9 16.82 -3.85 3.68
C VAL A 9 15.87 -3.56 2.51
N GLU A 10 16.43 -3.13 1.40
CA GLU A 10 15.74 -2.94 0.13
C GLU A 10 15.71 -4.22 -0.72
N SER A 11 14.88 -4.20 -1.78
CA SER A 11 14.65 -5.37 -2.64
C SER A 11 15.91 -5.99 -3.25
N GLY A 12 16.96 -5.19 -3.50
CA GLY A 12 18.23 -5.69 -4.03
C GLY A 12 19.18 -6.26 -2.99
N GLU A 13 18.88 -6.08 -1.71
CA GLU A 13 19.68 -6.47 -0.56
C GLU A 13 19.16 -7.74 0.12
N MET A 14 18.05 -8.29 -0.35
CA MET A 14 17.47 -9.54 0.16
C MET A 14 17.02 -10.45 -0.98
N ASN A 15 16.95 -11.75 -0.68
CA ASN A 15 16.30 -12.71 -1.56
C ASN A 15 14.78 -12.57 -1.42
N LEU A 16 14.11 -12.36 -2.52
CA LEU A 16 12.69 -12.07 -2.53
C LEU A 16 11.93 -13.05 -3.43
N THR A 17 10.87 -13.62 -2.92
CA THR A 17 9.85 -14.27 -3.73
C THR A 17 8.65 -13.33 -3.84
N SER A 18 8.18 -13.10 -5.05
CA SER A 18 7.05 -12.22 -5.30
C SER A 18 6.06 -12.85 -6.25
N MET A 19 4.77 -12.68 -5.94
CA MET A 19 3.68 -13.03 -6.84
C MET A 19 3.09 -11.76 -7.43
N TYR A 20 3.07 -11.70 -8.75
CA TYR A 20 2.48 -10.58 -9.49
C TYR A 20 0.99 -10.83 -9.75
N GLY A 21 0.27 -9.79 -10.19
CA GLY A 21 -1.16 -9.88 -10.48
C GLY A 21 -1.56 -10.95 -11.51
N GLU A 22 -0.61 -11.40 -12.33
CA GLU A 22 -0.74 -12.53 -13.25
C GLU A 22 -0.56 -13.91 -12.58
N ARG A 23 -0.47 -14.00 -11.27
CA ARG A 23 -0.20 -15.19 -10.47
C ARG A 23 1.20 -15.81 -10.72
N ARG A 24 2.13 -15.05 -11.20
CA ARG A 24 3.48 -15.54 -11.51
C ARG A 24 4.39 -15.38 -10.29
N LEU A 25 4.82 -16.49 -9.74
CA LEU A 25 5.81 -16.54 -8.67
C LEU A 25 7.22 -16.52 -9.29
N ARG A 26 8.03 -15.56 -8.89
CA ARG A 26 9.42 -15.41 -9.29
C ARG A 26 10.32 -15.36 -8.07
N PHE A 27 11.54 -15.83 -8.26
CA PHE A 27 12.63 -15.61 -7.33
C PHE A 27 13.51 -14.46 -7.82
N VAL A 28 13.74 -13.49 -6.96
CA VAL A 28 14.66 -12.38 -7.21
C VAL A 28 15.82 -12.53 -6.25
N GLU A 29 17.00 -12.80 -6.77
CA GLU A 29 18.22 -12.98 -5.98
C GLU A 29 18.81 -11.63 -5.60
N LYS A 30 19.23 -11.49 -4.35
CA LYS A 30 19.94 -10.29 -3.91
C LYS A 30 21.25 -10.12 -4.71
N TYR A 31 21.63 -8.92 -4.99
CA TYR A 31 22.86 -8.58 -5.68
C TYR A 31 23.85 -7.76 -4.83
N MET A 32 23.44 -7.36 -3.63
CA MET A 32 24.29 -6.68 -2.64
C MET A 32 23.84 -7.00 -1.22
N ASP A 33 24.68 -6.74 -0.27
CA ASP A 33 24.34 -6.87 1.15
C ASP A 33 23.75 -5.56 1.68
N GLY A 34 22.82 -5.68 2.64
CA GLY A 34 22.25 -4.53 3.31
C GLY A 34 23.27 -3.78 4.19
N PRO A 35 23.08 -2.49 4.41
CA PRO A 35 24.01 -1.67 5.19
C PRO A 35 23.89 -1.97 6.70
N GLY A 36 25.03 -2.05 7.38
CA GLY A 36 25.11 -2.10 8.83
C GLY A 36 24.32 -3.27 9.46
N GLN A 37 23.28 -2.97 10.21
CA GLN A 37 22.42 -3.93 10.89
C GLN A 37 21.08 -4.16 10.18
N ALA A 38 20.89 -3.59 9.00
CA ALA A 38 19.66 -3.76 8.24
C ALA A 38 19.44 -5.23 7.87
N MET A 39 18.20 -5.68 7.95
CA MET A 39 17.83 -7.06 7.63
C MET A 39 16.45 -7.14 6.98
N PRO A 40 16.15 -8.25 6.30
CA PRO A 40 14.83 -8.50 5.73
C PRO A 40 13.68 -8.41 6.75
N ASP A 41 12.54 -7.84 6.38
CA ASP A 41 11.36 -7.69 7.24
C ASP A 41 10.92 -9.00 7.89
N CYS A 42 10.99 -10.11 7.15
CA CYS A 42 10.65 -11.44 7.68
C CYS A 42 11.58 -11.88 8.81
N LEU A 43 12.86 -11.50 8.77
CA LEU A 43 13.82 -11.80 9.83
C LEU A 43 13.71 -10.82 11.00
N ILE A 44 13.36 -9.54 10.75
CA ILE A 44 13.02 -8.60 11.81
C ILE A 44 11.82 -9.13 12.60
N ALA A 45 10.77 -9.56 11.90
CA ALA A 45 9.57 -10.13 12.52
C ALA A 45 9.89 -11.41 13.34
N ALA A 46 10.72 -12.30 12.79
CA ALA A 46 11.13 -13.53 13.48
C ALA A 46 11.92 -13.22 14.76
N ARG A 47 12.90 -12.31 14.70
CA ARG A 47 13.67 -11.91 15.89
C ARG A 47 12.84 -11.20 16.95
N LEU A 48 11.85 -10.38 16.51
CA LEU A 48 10.92 -9.75 17.43
C LEU A 48 10.04 -10.80 18.13
N ALA A 49 9.51 -11.78 17.38
CA ALA A 49 8.74 -12.88 17.95
C ALA A 49 9.55 -13.67 19.00
N ASN A 50 10.78 -14.06 18.68
CA ASN A 50 11.65 -14.76 19.61
C ASN A 50 11.98 -13.94 20.86
N ALA A 51 12.15 -12.63 20.72
CA ALA A 51 12.36 -11.74 21.86
C ALA A 51 11.12 -11.64 22.74
N LEU A 52 9.93 -11.56 22.14
CA LEU A 52 8.66 -11.55 22.87
C LEU A 52 8.39 -12.87 23.59
N GLU A 53 8.63 -14.01 22.91
CA GLU A 53 8.50 -15.33 23.54
C GLU A 53 9.37 -15.43 24.79
N ARG A 54 10.63 -15.04 24.69
CA ARG A 54 11.57 -15.05 25.81
C ARG A 54 11.11 -14.16 26.96
N VAL A 55 10.81 -12.89 26.69
CA VAL A 55 10.39 -11.92 27.73
C VAL A 55 9.10 -12.35 28.41
N LEU A 56 8.09 -12.79 27.63
CA LEU A 56 6.82 -13.25 28.19
C LEU A 56 6.98 -14.54 29.01
N THR A 57 7.90 -15.41 28.63
CA THR A 57 8.24 -16.62 29.41
C THR A 57 8.90 -16.24 30.74
N GLU A 58 9.85 -15.29 30.73
CA GLU A 58 10.52 -14.79 31.93
C GLU A 58 9.54 -14.10 32.89
N GLU A 59 8.50 -13.44 32.35
CA GLU A 59 7.40 -12.83 33.11
C GLU A 59 6.32 -13.84 33.60
N GLY A 60 6.45 -15.14 33.28
CA GLY A 60 5.48 -16.17 33.61
C GLY A 60 4.18 -16.12 32.78
N ARG A 61 4.14 -15.37 31.70
CA ARG A 61 2.99 -15.21 30.79
C ARG A 61 3.04 -16.25 29.66
N THR A 62 3.04 -17.52 30.03
CA THR A 62 3.32 -18.64 29.11
C THR A 62 2.30 -18.77 27.98
N ASP A 63 1.01 -18.49 28.24
CA ASP A 63 -0.05 -18.55 27.20
C ASP A 63 0.16 -17.52 26.09
N TYR A 64 0.67 -16.34 26.46
CA TYR A 64 1.04 -15.30 25.49
C TYR A 64 2.36 -15.64 24.80
N ALA A 65 3.35 -16.16 25.52
CA ALA A 65 4.62 -16.58 24.95
C ALA A 65 4.43 -17.62 23.84
N ALA A 66 3.54 -18.60 24.06
CA ALA A 66 3.25 -19.65 23.09
C ALA A 66 2.75 -19.13 21.72
N GLN A 67 2.19 -17.90 21.66
CA GLN A 67 1.75 -17.30 20.40
C GLN A 67 2.92 -16.82 19.53
N PHE A 68 4.10 -16.67 20.12
CA PHE A 68 5.33 -16.22 19.45
C PHE A 68 6.35 -17.34 19.28
N SER A 69 5.99 -18.60 19.53
CA SER A 69 6.90 -19.75 19.38
C SER A 69 7.02 -20.20 17.91
N GLY A 70 8.16 -20.83 17.58
CA GLY A 70 8.38 -21.44 16.27
C GLY A 70 8.85 -20.46 15.17
N TYR A 71 9.38 -19.31 15.54
CA TYR A 71 9.93 -18.33 14.61
C TYR A 71 11.46 -18.34 14.52
N ASP A 72 12.11 -19.49 14.68
CA ASP A 72 13.57 -19.66 14.62
C ASP A 72 14.14 -19.58 13.19
N ARG A 73 13.81 -18.51 12.50
CA ARG A 73 14.21 -18.28 11.10
C ARG A 73 15.49 -17.48 11.04
N GLN A 74 16.49 -17.99 10.31
CA GLN A 74 17.80 -17.36 10.16
C GLN A 74 17.99 -16.76 8.76
N THR A 75 17.24 -17.23 7.77
CA THR A 75 17.30 -16.80 6.38
C THR A 75 15.92 -16.52 5.82
N GLU A 76 15.85 -15.78 4.71
CA GLU A 76 14.61 -15.56 3.97
C GLU A 76 14.04 -16.89 3.44
N GLU A 77 14.92 -17.85 3.10
CA GLU A 77 14.51 -19.17 2.67
C GLU A 77 13.82 -19.93 3.81
N ASP A 78 14.34 -19.87 5.05
CA ASP A 78 13.65 -20.46 6.21
C ASP A 78 12.24 -19.89 6.37
N ALA A 79 12.09 -18.57 6.20
CA ALA A 79 10.78 -17.93 6.28
C ALA A 79 9.84 -18.38 5.15
N PHE A 80 10.37 -18.54 3.94
CA PHE A 80 9.63 -19.03 2.78
C PHE A 80 9.23 -20.49 2.95
N MET A 81 10.14 -21.34 3.41
CA MET A 81 9.88 -22.77 3.66
C MET A 81 8.86 -22.99 4.78
N ASP A 82 8.91 -22.19 5.83
CA ASP A 82 7.97 -22.28 6.94
C ASP A 82 6.57 -21.70 6.58
N GLY A 83 6.51 -20.73 5.67
CA GLY A 83 5.27 -20.10 5.19
C GLY A 83 4.70 -20.80 3.95
N TYR A 84 5.12 -20.30 2.81
CA TYR A 84 4.57 -20.67 1.51
C TYR A 84 4.77 -22.16 1.15
N ASN A 85 5.98 -22.69 1.40
CA ASN A 85 6.32 -24.07 1.02
C ASN A 85 5.49 -25.13 1.76
N LYS A 86 4.98 -24.86 2.97
CA LYS A 86 4.09 -25.80 3.69
C LYS A 86 2.87 -26.21 2.87
N GLY A 87 2.30 -25.27 2.11
CA GLY A 87 1.18 -25.54 1.20
C GLY A 87 1.60 -25.96 -0.21
N ASN A 88 2.86 -25.77 -0.58
CA ASN A 88 3.41 -25.99 -1.91
C ASN A 88 4.81 -26.63 -1.84
N PRO A 89 4.94 -27.90 -1.37
CA PRO A 89 6.24 -28.51 -1.05
C PRO A 89 7.19 -28.63 -2.24
N GLU A 90 6.67 -28.60 -3.46
CA GLU A 90 7.49 -28.62 -4.67
C GLU A 90 8.22 -27.29 -4.92
N VAL A 91 7.77 -26.19 -4.31
CA VAL A 91 8.33 -24.86 -4.57
C VAL A 91 9.44 -24.56 -3.55
N THR A 92 10.69 -24.62 -3.99
CA THR A 92 11.88 -24.24 -3.23
C THR A 92 12.60 -23.09 -3.91
N TYR A 93 13.49 -22.40 -3.19
CA TYR A 93 14.35 -21.36 -3.78
C TYR A 93 15.22 -21.92 -4.91
N GLU A 94 15.78 -23.11 -4.74
CA GLU A 94 16.57 -23.78 -5.77
C GLU A 94 15.77 -23.99 -7.04
N ARG A 95 14.55 -24.55 -6.93
CA ARG A 95 13.68 -24.80 -8.09
C ARG A 95 13.17 -23.52 -8.73
N LEU A 96 12.83 -22.51 -7.94
CA LEU A 96 12.46 -21.19 -8.46
C LEU A 96 13.63 -20.52 -9.20
N ARG A 97 14.86 -20.63 -8.67
CA ARG A 97 16.07 -20.13 -9.33
C ARG A 97 16.28 -20.81 -10.69
N ALA A 98 16.02 -22.12 -10.79
CA ALA A 98 16.10 -22.87 -12.04
C ALA A 98 15.05 -22.44 -13.08
N MET A 99 13.91 -21.86 -12.65
CA MET A 99 12.90 -21.27 -13.54
C MET A 99 13.35 -19.93 -14.17
N GLY A 100 14.36 -19.29 -13.61
CA GLY A 100 14.86 -17.99 -14.06
C GLY A 100 13.78 -16.91 -14.02
N ASN A 101 13.90 -15.91 -14.91
CA ASN A 101 12.97 -14.77 -14.96
C ASN A 101 11.52 -15.14 -15.36
N ASN A 102 11.33 -16.33 -15.93
CA ASN A 102 9.99 -16.79 -16.30
C ASN A 102 9.16 -17.19 -15.08
N GLY A 103 9.81 -17.63 -13.99
CA GLY A 103 9.12 -18.11 -12.81
C GLY A 103 8.10 -19.21 -13.11
N VAL A 104 7.10 -19.34 -12.25
CA VAL A 104 6.04 -20.34 -12.40
C VAL A 104 4.66 -19.69 -12.14
N LEU A 105 3.65 -20.12 -12.90
CA LEU A 105 2.25 -19.67 -12.69
C LEU A 105 1.57 -20.51 -11.60
N GLU A 106 1.02 -19.83 -10.61
CA GLU A 106 0.24 -20.44 -9.54
C GLU A 106 -1.15 -20.92 -10.00
N PRO A 107 -1.73 -21.98 -9.43
CA PRO A 107 -1.10 -22.96 -8.53
C PRO A 107 -0.03 -23.82 -9.21
N VAL A 108 1.02 -24.14 -8.46
CA VAL A 108 2.00 -25.13 -8.89
C VAL A 108 1.40 -26.52 -8.70
N VAL A 109 1.45 -27.35 -9.75
CA VAL A 109 0.81 -28.66 -9.78
C VAL A 109 1.79 -29.83 -9.81
N GLY A 110 3.08 -29.55 -9.95
CA GLY A 110 4.10 -30.58 -9.95
C GLY A 110 5.51 -30.08 -10.26
N TYR A 111 6.43 -31.05 -10.36
CA TYR A 111 7.82 -30.82 -10.76
C TYR A 111 8.21 -31.93 -11.75
N GLU A 112 8.50 -31.59 -12.99
CA GLU A 112 8.77 -32.51 -14.08
C GLU A 112 9.96 -32.02 -14.92
N ASP A 113 10.81 -32.91 -15.36
CA ASP A 113 11.98 -32.62 -16.19
C ASP A 113 12.86 -31.46 -15.66
N GLY A 114 13.03 -31.38 -14.34
CA GLY A 114 13.84 -30.35 -13.71
C GLY A 114 13.16 -28.97 -13.62
N LYS A 115 11.86 -28.87 -13.87
CA LYS A 115 11.10 -27.61 -13.85
C LYS A 115 9.82 -27.72 -13.02
N LEU A 116 9.46 -26.62 -12.39
CA LEU A 116 8.13 -26.47 -11.77
C LEU A 116 7.06 -26.39 -12.85
N VAL A 117 5.99 -27.16 -12.66
CA VAL A 117 4.81 -27.16 -13.53
C VAL A 117 3.73 -26.33 -12.88
N GLY A 118 3.37 -25.24 -13.52
CA GLY A 118 2.34 -24.33 -13.05
C GLY A 118 1.03 -24.47 -13.82
N THR A 119 0.03 -23.70 -13.43
CA THR A 119 -1.30 -23.67 -14.05
C THR A 119 -1.43 -22.46 -14.98
N GLU A 120 -1.32 -22.67 -16.27
CA GLU A 120 -1.42 -21.57 -17.26
C GLU A 120 -2.79 -20.91 -17.22
N ARG A 121 -3.86 -21.70 -17.20
CA ARG A 121 -5.24 -21.21 -17.16
C ARG A 121 -6.01 -21.84 -16.00
N LEU A 122 -6.50 -20.99 -15.09
CA LEU A 122 -7.39 -21.44 -14.02
C LEU A 122 -8.69 -22.01 -14.56
N TYR A 123 -9.16 -23.06 -13.88
CA TYR A 123 -10.46 -23.67 -14.18
C TYR A 123 -10.65 -24.16 -15.61
N SER A 124 -9.55 -24.49 -16.32
CA SER A 124 -9.60 -24.99 -17.70
C SER A 124 -10.40 -26.29 -17.87
N ASN A 125 -10.48 -27.07 -16.79
CA ASN A 125 -11.29 -28.30 -16.69
C ASN A 125 -12.75 -28.05 -16.29
N GLY A 126 -13.15 -26.77 -16.08
CA GLY A 126 -14.49 -26.40 -15.61
C GLY A 126 -14.80 -26.69 -14.15
N THR A 127 -13.79 -27.12 -13.36
CA THR A 127 -13.94 -27.42 -11.94
C THR A 127 -13.49 -26.24 -11.07
N PHE A 128 -14.34 -25.82 -10.14
CA PHE A 128 -14.09 -24.71 -9.22
C PHE A 128 -13.90 -25.22 -7.80
N GLY A 129 -13.26 -24.43 -6.93
CA GLY A 129 -13.01 -24.76 -5.52
C GLY A 129 -14.24 -24.67 -4.60
N THR A 130 -15.43 -24.93 -5.13
CA THR A 130 -16.70 -25.00 -4.38
C THR A 130 -17.04 -26.45 -4.05
N GLY A 131 -17.90 -26.68 -3.05
CA GLY A 131 -18.26 -28.04 -2.64
C GLY A 131 -18.89 -28.91 -3.73
N ASP A 132 -19.49 -28.30 -4.76
CA ASP A 132 -20.09 -28.98 -5.91
C ASP A 132 -19.27 -28.82 -7.20
N GLY A 133 -18.08 -28.21 -7.13
CA GLY A 133 -17.18 -27.98 -8.26
C GLY A 133 -17.66 -26.95 -9.29
N LYS A 134 -18.74 -26.22 -9.04
CA LYS A 134 -19.35 -25.27 -9.99
C LYS A 134 -19.04 -23.83 -9.63
N ALA A 135 -18.91 -22.98 -10.64
CA ALA A 135 -18.85 -21.54 -10.44
C ALA A 135 -20.12 -21.02 -9.74
N ARG A 136 -19.96 -20.14 -8.78
CA ARG A 136 -21.07 -19.47 -8.08
C ARG A 136 -21.04 -17.98 -8.38
N PHE A 137 -22.14 -17.49 -8.90
CA PHE A 137 -22.34 -16.07 -9.14
C PHE A 137 -23.16 -15.49 -8.01
N CYS A 138 -22.62 -14.46 -7.36
CA CYS A 138 -23.31 -13.69 -6.33
C CYS A 138 -23.79 -12.37 -6.92
N ALA A 139 -25.04 -12.00 -6.68
CA ALA A 139 -25.52 -10.68 -7.03
C ALA A 139 -24.83 -9.64 -6.16
N ALA A 140 -24.13 -8.70 -6.79
CA ALA A 140 -23.48 -7.58 -6.11
C ALA A 140 -24.24 -6.29 -6.46
N GLY A 141 -25.40 -6.10 -5.85
CA GLY A 141 -26.21 -4.89 -6.01
C GLY A 141 -25.55 -3.71 -5.27
N TRP A 142 -25.47 -2.56 -5.91
CA TRP A 142 -25.10 -1.33 -5.23
C TRP A 142 -26.17 -0.94 -4.22
N ARG A 143 -25.80 -0.87 -2.94
CA ARG A 143 -26.70 -0.51 -1.83
C ARG A 143 -26.65 0.97 -1.44
N GLY A 144 -25.82 1.74 -2.16
CA GLY A 144 -25.56 3.16 -1.87
C GLY A 144 -24.64 3.36 -0.66
N TRP A 145 -24.34 4.59 -0.38
CA TRP A 145 -23.52 5.02 0.76
C TRP A 145 -24.12 4.67 2.13
N GLN A 146 -25.43 4.46 2.17
CA GLN A 146 -26.17 4.08 3.39
C GLN A 146 -25.68 2.78 4.02
N ALA A 147 -25.26 1.81 3.18
CA ALA A 147 -24.75 0.53 3.65
C ALA A 147 -23.47 0.68 4.49
N ASP A 148 -22.68 1.70 4.22
CA ASP A 148 -21.41 1.98 4.89
C ASP A 148 -21.51 3.11 5.93
N GLY A 149 -22.73 3.64 6.19
CA GLY A 149 -22.92 4.76 7.11
C GLY A 149 -22.40 6.11 6.62
N LYS A 150 -22.03 6.22 5.33
CA LYS A 150 -21.38 7.41 4.77
C LYS A 150 -22.34 8.54 4.36
N GLU A 151 -23.63 8.30 4.36
CA GLU A 151 -24.61 9.33 4.00
C GLU A 151 -24.58 10.54 4.95
N ALA A 152 -24.33 10.30 6.25
CA ALA A 152 -24.20 11.37 7.23
C ALA A 152 -22.95 12.22 6.99
N GLU A 153 -21.81 11.57 6.68
CA GLU A 153 -20.57 12.28 6.33
C GLU A 153 -20.71 13.08 5.04
N GLN A 154 -21.31 12.50 4.00
CA GLN A 154 -21.57 13.17 2.73
C GLN A 154 -22.43 14.45 2.92
N LYS A 155 -23.39 14.45 3.84
CA LYS A 155 -24.22 15.62 4.15
C LYS A 155 -23.49 16.66 4.99
N LYS A 156 -22.47 16.24 5.76
CA LYS A 156 -21.74 17.08 6.70
C LYS A 156 -20.57 17.82 6.06
N PHE A 157 -19.89 17.18 5.11
CA PHE A 157 -18.69 17.67 4.48
C PHE A 157 -18.86 17.93 2.99
N GLN A 158 -18.11 18.92 2.49
CA GLN A 158 -18.27 19.43 1.12
C GLN A 158 -17.60 18.53 0.07
N PHE A 159 -16.47 17.90 0.41
CA PHE A 159 -15.64 17.18 -0.56
C PHE A 159 -15.44 15.71 -0.20
N TRP A 160 -15.54 14.87 -1.20
CA TRP A 160 -15.01 13.50 -1.12
C TRP A 160 -13.51 13.51 -1.42
N ILE A 161 -12.72 13.08 -0.46
CA ILE A 161 -11.27 13.02 -0.56
C ILE A 161 -10.84 11.59 -0.88
N ASN A 162 -10.76 11.25 -2.15
CA ASN A 162 -10.18 10.00 -2.58
C ASN A 162 -8.65 10.07 -2.43
N ASN A 163 -8.00 8.94 -2.19
CA ASN A 163 -6.56 8.88 -2.12
C ASN A 163 -5.95 8.02 -3.22
N GLY A 164 -4.74 8.36 -3.61
CA GLY A 164 -3.99 7.65 -4.62
C GLY A 164 -2.50 7.83 -4.47
N ARG A 165 -1.78 7.21 -5.38
CA ARG A 165 -0.33 7.34 -5.54
C ARG A 165 -0.02 8.07 -6.84
N ALA A 166 1.10 8.76 -6.88
CA ALA A 166 1.63 9.32 -8.12
C ALA A 166 2.75 8.42 -8.66
N ASN A 167 2.85 8.33 -9.98
CA ASN A 167 3.84 7.46 -10.65
C ASN A 167 5.30 7.82 -10.35
N ILE A 168 5.54 9.03 -9.86
CA ILE A 168 6.88 9.54 -9.56
C ILE A 168 7.29 9.32 -8.10
N PHE A 169 6.39 8.82 -7.26
CA PHE A 169 6.66 8.55 -5.85
C PHE A 169 6.58 7.05 -5.57
N TRP A 170 7.46 6.59 -4.69
CA TRP A 170 7.28 5.28 -4.09
C TRP A 170 6.24 5.36 -2.97
N GLN A 171 5.10 4.75 -3.18
CA GLN A 171 3.98 4.66 -2.23
C GLN A 171 3.63 6.01 -1.56
N ASN A 172 4.06 6.22 -0.32
CA ASN A 172 3.81 7.39 0.53
C ASN A 172 5.04 8.29 0.69
N GLN A 173 5.96 8.24 -0.25
CA GLN A 173 7.18 9.07 -0.32
C GLN A 173 8.20 8.86 0.81
N PHE A 174 8.10 7.82 1.62
CA PHE A 174 9.05 7.66 2.72
C PHE A 174 10.47 7.34 2.23
N LEU A 175 10.63 6.73 1.06
CA LEU A 175 11.93 6.52 0.41
C LEU A 175 12.40 7.72 -0.41
N ASP A 176 11.53 8.68 -0.68
CA ASP A 176 11.82 9.82 -1.54
C ASP A 176 12.19 11.09 -0.75
N GLN A 177 12.28 11.00 0.59
CA GLN A 177 12.51 12.16 1.45
C GLN A 177 13.86 12.83 1.22
N ASP A 178 14.88 12.07 0.88
CA ASP A 178 16.24 12.55 0.58
C ASP A 178 16.51 12.67 -0.93
N ASN A 179 15.47 12.52 -1.76
CA ASN A 179 15.59 12.65 -3.21
C ASN A 179 15.29 14.08 -3.65
N ASP A 180 16.30 14.86 -3.90
CA ASP A 180 16.21 16.28 -4.31
C ASP A 180 15.29 16.47 -5.53
N PHE A 181 15.36 15.55 -6.51
CA PHE A 181 14.50 15.61 -7.69
C PHE A 181 13.00 15.55 -7.34
N ILE A 182 12.66 14.76 -6.35
CA ILE A 182 11.26 14.63 -5.89
C ILE A 182 10.90 15.80 -4.99
N GLN A 183 11.75 16.12 -4.02
CA GLN A 183 11.49 17.19 -3.05
C GLN A 183 11.39 18.57 -3.69
N ASP A 184 12.20 18.86 -4.71
CA ASP A 184 12.14 20.10 -5.46
C ASP A 184 10.84 20.24 -6.27
N ARG A 185 10.29 19.14 -6.76
CA ARG A 185 9.06 19.15 -7.55
C ARG A 185 7.80 19.09 -6.71
N PHE A 186 7.85 18.35 -5.63
CA PHE A 186 6.69 18.05 -4.78
C PHE A 186 7.06 18.18 -3.31
N PRO A 187 7.44 19.38 -2.85
CA PRO A 187 7.80 19.62 -1.45
C PRO A 187 6.64 19.45 -0.48
N PHE A 188 5.41 19.39 -1.01
CA PHE A 188 4.18 19.12 -0.29
C PHE A 188 3.33 18.10 -1.05
N PRO A 189 2.45 17.33 -0.38
CA PRO A 189 1.45 16.57 -1.07
C PRO A 189 0.55 17.50 -1.89
N PHE A 190 0.02 17.02 -2.99
CA PHE A 190 -0.93 17.79 -3.77
C PHE A 190 -2.32 17.14 -3.75
N ILE A 191 -3.32 17.97 -3.99
CA ILE A 191 -4.71 17.55 -4.15
C ILE A 191 -5.23 17.98 -5.51
N GLU A 192 -5.60 17.02 -6.33
CA GLU A 192 -6.28 17.24 -7.59
C GLU A 192 -7.74 17.59 -7.33
N MET A 193 -8.20 18.71 -7.91
CA MET A 193 -9.58 19.15 -7.74
C MET A 193 -10.10 19.90 -8.97
N ASN A 194 -11.42 19.96 -9.07
CA ASN A 194 -12.06 20.68 -10.15
C ASN A 194 -11.73 22.20 -10.08
N PRO A 195 -11.35 22.84 -11.21
CA PRO A 195 -11.03 24.28 -11.24
C PRO A 195 -12.13 25.18 -10.70
N ALA A 196 -13.42 24.83 -10.89
CA ALA A 196 -14.52 25.63 -10.36
C ALA A 196 -14.63 25.51 -8.83
N ASP A 197 -14.39 24.33 -8.26
CA ASP A 197 -14.34 24.16 -6.79
C ASP A 197 -13.19 24.97 -6.20
N MET A 198 -12.04 24.95 -6.88
CA MET A 198 -10.87 25.74 -6.48
C MET A 198 -11.19 27.24 -6.48
N ALA A 199 -11.86 27.74 -7.54
CA ALA A 199 -12.26 29.15 -7.64
C ALA A 199 -13.25 29.54 -6.52
N GLU A 200 -14.20 28.68 -6.18
CA GLU A 200 -15.16 28.89 -5.07
C GLU A 200 -14.46 28.98 -3.72
N LEU A 201 -13.36 28.27 -3.53
CA LEU A 201 -12.52 28.36 -2.34
C LEU A 201 -11.61 29.61 -2.32
N GLY A 202 -11.63 30.43 -3.38
CA GLY A 202 -10.70 31.55 -3.55
C GLY A 202 -9.25 31.13 -3.69
N ALA A 203 -9.02 29.91 -4.16
CA ALA A 203 -7.70 29.34 -4.33
C ALA A 203 -7.27 29.32 -5.80
N GLY A 204 -5.95 29.42 -6.02
CA GLY A 204 -5.31 29.25 -7.31
C GLY A 204 -4.37 28.03 -7.33
N PRO A 205 -3.84 27.70 -8.52
CA PRO A 205 -2.89 26.61 -8.66
C PRO A 205 -1.68 26.78 -7.72
N GLY A 206 -1.31 25.72 -6.99
CA GLY A 206 -0.19 25.72 -6.05
C GLY A 206 -0.47 26.35 -4.68
N ASP A 207 -1.63 26.98 -4.46
CA ASP A 207 -1.99 27.49 -3.15
C ASP A 207 -2.06 26.36 -2.12
N LEU A 208 -1.68 26.67 -0.89
CA LEU A 208 -1.76 25.71 0.20
C LEU A 208 -3.19 25.66 0.75
N LEU A 209 -3.76 24.48 0.71
CA LEU A 209 -5.08 24.16 1.21
C LEU A 209 -4.97 23.33 2.50
N GLU A 210 -5.90 23.55 3.41
CA GLU A 210 -6.12 22.68 4.56
C GLU A 210 -7.39 21.87 4.35
N LEU A 211 -7.26 20.55 4.49
CA LEU A 211 -8.36 19.60 4.48
C LEU A 211 -8.61 19.22 5.93
N TYR A 212 -9.87 19.26 6.38
CA TYR A 212 -10.19 19.00 7.79
C TYR A 212 -11.57 18.34 7.95
N ASN A 213 -11.63 17.48 8.95
CA ASN A 213 -12.86 16.87 9.45
C ASN A 213 -12.73 16.60 10.96
N GLU A 214 -13.63 15.84 11.55
CA GLU A 214 -13.57 15.51 12.98
C GLU A 214 -12.40 14.63 13.41
N ASN A 215 -11.74 13.94 12.46
CA ASN A 215 -10.57 13.09 12.76
C ASN A 215 -9.27 13.91 12.82
N GLY A 216 -9.23 15.08 12.18
CA GLY A 216 -8.06 15.93 12.17
C GLY A 216 -7.97 16.86 10.96
N ALA A 217 -6.75 17.28 10.66
CA ALA A 217 -6.45 18.14 9.53
C ALA A 217 -5.13 17.74 8.85
N THR A 218 -5.03 18.05 7.57
CA THR A 218 -3.81 17.92 6.78
C THR A 218 -3.72 19.02 5.74
N GLN A 219 -2.54 19.23 5.16
CA GLN A 219 -2.32 20.25 4.16
C GLN A 219 -1.85 19.65 2.84
N ALA A 220 -2.28 20.26 1.73
CA ALA A 220 -1.86 19.87 0.39
C ALA A 220 -1.86 21.10 -0.55
N MET A 221 -1.02 21.07 -1.59
CA MET A 221 -1.04 22.07 -2.64
C MET A 221 -2.19 21.83 -3.62
N ALA A 222 -2.88 22.90 -4.00
CA ALA A 222 -3.96 22.87 -4.97
C ALA A 222 -3.46 22.53 -6.38
N TYR A 223 -3.96 21.44 -6.96
CA TYR A 223 -3.67 21.04 -8.34
C TYR A 223 -4.97 21.02 -9.16
N PRO A 224 -5.20 22.01 -10.03
CA PRO A 224 -6.40 22.05 -10.83
C PRO A 224 -6.38 20.99 -11.93
N THR A 225 -7.44 20.22 -12.05
CA THR A 225 -7.62 19.29 -13.17
C THR A 225 -9.10 19.26 -13.61
N PRO A 226 -9.39 19.43 -14.91
CA PRO A 226 -10.76 19.36 -15.41
C PRO A 226 -11.32 17.93 -15.39
N THR A 227 -10.46 16.92 -15.14
CA THR A 227 -10.90 15.53 -15.02
C THR A 227 -11.53 15.19 -13.68
N ALA A 228 -11.27 16.00 -12.64
CA ALA A 228 -11.96 15.88 -11.37
C ALA A 228 -13.39 16.40 -11.48
N ARG A 229 -14.37 15.63 -10.98
CA ARG A 229 -15.75 16.10 -10.88
C ARG A 229 -15.90 17.13 -9.75
N ARG A 230 -16.98 17.92 -9.81
CA ARG A 230 -17.32 18.83 -8.72
C ARG A 230 -17.54 18.06 -7.41
N GLY A 231 -16.91 18.54 -6.34
CA GLY A 231 -16.99 17.91 -5.02
C GLY A 231 -16.14 16.66 -4.85
N GLU A 232 -15.46 16.17 -5.90
CA GLU A 232 -14.57 15.01 -5.85
C GLU A 232 -13.11 15.44 -6.00
N THR A 233 -12.25 14.90 -5.18
CA THR A 233 -10.82 15.22 -5.19
C THR A 233 -9.98 13.95 -5.12
N LEU A 234 -8.72 14.04 -5.54
CA LEU A 234 -7.73 12.98 -5.32
C LEU A 234 -6.51 13.59 -4.64
N MET A 235 -6.21 13.12 -3.45
CA MET A 235 -5.00 13.52 -2.71
C MET A 235 -3.94 12.43 -2.78
N VAL A 236 -2.70 12.81 -3.00
CA VAL A 236 -1.55 11.91 -2.81
C VAL A 236 -1.46 11.58 -1.32
N PHE A 237 -1.39 10.30 -0.99
CA PHE A 237 -1.75 9.87 0.35
C PHE A 237 -0.62 9.87 1.37
N GLY A 238 0.55 10.29 1.06
CA GLY A 238 1.64 10.43 2.02
C GLY A 238 2.72 11.38 1.55
N SER A 239 3.22 12.19 2.46
CA SER A 239 4.36 13.07 2.27
C SER A 239 4.91 13.46 3.64
N PRO A 240 6.21 13.75 3.75
CA PRO A 240 6.79 14.27 4.99
C PRO A 240 6.11 15.55 5.52
N SER A 241 5.58 16.38 4.61
CA SER A 241 4.94 17.66 4.92
C SER A 241 3.42 17.59 5.11
N GLY A 242 2.81 16.44 4.87
CA GLY A 242 1.38 16.23 5.08
C GLY A 242 0.93 14.83 4.74
N SER A 243 -0.07 14.34 5.46
CA SER A 243 -0.59 12.98 5.27
C SER A 243 -2.11 12.98 5.24
N GLN A 244 -2.67 12.38 4.21
CA GLN A 244 -4.11 12.12 4.15
C GLN A 244 -4.57 11.25 5.32
N GLY A 245 -3.67 10.46 5.90
CA GLY A 245 -3.91 9.66 7.10
C GLY A 245 -4.46 10.45 8.30
N ASN A 246 -4.20 11.76 8.37
CA ASN A 246 -4.69 12.60 9.47
C ASN A 246 -6.21 12.84 9.44
N ILE A 247 -6.86 12.62 8.32
CA ILE A 247 -8.30 12.88 8.11
C ILE A 247 -9.11 11.63 7.78
N ILE A 248 -8.48 10.47 7.65
CA ILE A 248 -9.19 9.23 7.34
C ILE A 248 -9.96 8.69 8.54
N ASN A 249 -11.01 7.95 8.24
CA ASN A 249 -11.72 7.20 9.27
C ASN A 249 -10.85 6.04 9.79
N PRO A 250 -10.76 5.87 11.10
CA PRO A 250 -10.01 4.76 11.68
C PRO A 250 -10.73 3.43 11.48
N GLY A 251 -9.96 2.35 11.43
CA GLY A 251 -10.48 1.00 11.43
C GLY A 251 -10.81 0.41 10.06
N VAL A 252 -11.64 -0.58 10.09
CA VAL A 252 -12.08 -1.35 8.93
C VAL A 252 -13.61 -1.53 9.01
N ASN A 253 -14.25 -1.70 7.87
CA ASN A 253 -15.67 -2.02 7.83
C ASN A 253 -15.94 -3.50 8.20
N GLU A 254 -17.21 -3.91 8.18
CA GLU A 254 -17.64 -5.28 8.47
C GLU A 254 -17.03 -6.35 7.55
N LEU A 255 -16.54 -5.97 6.38
CA LEU A 255 -15.84 -6.82 5.42
C LEU A 255 -14.33 -6.81 5.61
N VAL A 256 -13.83 -6.23 6.70
CA VAL A 256 -12.40 -6.05 7.00
C VAL A 256 -11.67 -5.21 5.94
N LEU A 257 -12.38 -4.32 5.25
CA LEU A 257 -11.81 -3.39 4.29
C LEU A 257 -11.49 -2.06 4.97
N PRO A 258 -10.27 -1.52 4.82
CA PRO A 258 -9.92 -0.23 5.38
C PRO A 258 -10.77 0.89 4.79
N ASP A 259 -11.27 1.78 5.64
CA ASP A 259 -12.22 2.82 5.27
C ASP A 259 -11.56 4.13 4.78
N TYR A 260 -10.29 4.09 4.44
CA TYR A 260 -9.52 5.26 4.04
C TYR A 260 -9.83 5.81 2.63
N LYS A 261 -10.55 5.05 1.80
CA LYS A 261 -10.97 5.49 0.46
C LYS A 261 -12.26 6.32 0.46
N HIS A 262 -13.02 6.26 1.54
CA HIS A 262 -14.32 6.95 1.69
C HIS A 262 -14.22 8.09 2.70
N THR A 263 -13.23 8.95 2.54
CA THR A 263 -13.02 10.09 3.43
C THR A 263 -13.77 11.31 2.91
N TRP A 264 -14.51 11.97 3.79
CA TRP A 264 -15.16 13.25 3.53
C TRP A 264 -14.54 14.33 4.39
N ALA A 265 -14.32 15.51 3.83
CA ALA A 265 -13.73 16.64 4.53
C ALA A 265 -14.18 17.97 3.94
N ASN A 266 -14.01 19.05 4.70
CA ASN A 266 -14.04 20.40 4.19
C ASN A 266 -12.63 20.83 3.76
N ILE A 267 -12.57 21.77 2.84
CA ILE A 267 -11.31 22.33 2.34
C ILE A 267 -11.36 23.85 2.47
N ARG A 268 -10.26 24.45 2.90
CA ARG A 268 -10.07 25.90 2.90
C ARG A 268 -8.68 26.29 2.45
N LYS A 269 -8.55 27.44 1.84
CA LYS A 269 -7.25 28.04 1.57
C LYS A 269 -6.63 28.56 2.87
N VAL A 270 -5.34 28.26 3.08
CA VAL A 270 -4.59 28.72 4.27
C VAL A 270 -3.41 29.62 3.91
N ALA A 271 -2.81 29.45 2.73
CA ALA A 271 -1.74 30.29 2.24
C ALA A 271 -1.67 30.30 0.72
N GLY A 272 -0.96 31.26 0.15
CA GLY A 272 -0.52 31.22 -1.24
C GLY A 272 0.53 30.10 -1.47
N ALA A 273 0.92 29.88 -2.71
CA ALA A 273 1.92 28.90 -3.08
C ALA A 273 3.20 29.07 -2.23
N PRO A 274 3.67 28.00 -1.56
CA PRO A 274 4.93 28.06 -0.79
C PRO A 274 6.10 28.50 -1.68
N GLU A 275 7.08 29.21 -1.09
CA GLU A 275 8.28 29.66 -1.80
C GLU A 275 9.01 28.50 -2.49
N SER A 276 9.15 27.38 -1.78
CA SER A 276 9.76 26.14 -2.27
C SER A 276 9.04 25.52 -3.47
N ALA A 277 7.76 25.85 -3.68
CA ALA A 277 6.94 25.34 -4.77
C ALA A 277 6.74 26.32 -5.93
N ARG A 278 7.29 27.55 -5.85
CA ARG A 278 7.05 28.60 -6.87
C ARG A 278 7.61 28.28 -8.26
N HIS A 279 8.60 27.40 -8.34
CA HIS A 279 9.15 26.94 -9.62
C HIS A 279 8.30 25.84 -10.26
N ILE A 280 7.34 25.24 -9.53
CA ILE A 280 6.50 24.18 -10.03
C ILE A 280 5.40 24.77 -10.91
N SER A 281 5.35 24.36 -12.17
CA SER A 281 4.29 24.78 -13.08
C SER A 281 3.06 23.91 -12.92
N PHE A 282 2.06 24.42 -12.20
CA PHE A 282 0.71 23.83 -12.11
C PHE A 282 -0.17 24.25 -13.32
N LYS A 283 0.43 24.58 -14.45
CA LYS A 283 -0.36 24.90 -15.65
C LYS A 283 -1.16 23.66 -16.03
N SER A 284 -2.48 23.76 -15.86
CA SER A 284 -3.37 22.87 -16.60
C SER A 284 -3.02 23.02 -18.06
N LYS A 285 -2.69 21.96 -18.75
CA LYS A 285 -2.72 21.99 -20.20
C LYS A 285 -4.16 22.32 -20.55
N ASP A 286 -4.37 23.45 -21.22
CA ASP A 286 -5.67 23.75 -21.81
C ASP A 286 -5.98 22.63 -22.81
N TYR A 287 -6.72 21.64 -22.36
CA TYR A 287 -7.36 20.67 -23.21
C TYR A 287 -8.65 21.30 -23.79
N THR A 288 -8.51 22.50 -24.34
CA THR A 288 -9.55 23.08 -25.16
C THR A 288 -9.21 22.78 -26.60
N THR A 289 -9.60 21.62 -27.05
CA THR A 289 -10.09 21.37 -28.44
C THR A 289 -10.94 20.13 -28.41
#